data_e99f3bcd6d5c155e8dccc1a654beef2c
#
_entry.id   e99f3bcd6d5c155e8dccc1a654beef2c
#
_cell.length_a   1.000
_cell.length_b   1.000
_cell.length_c   1.000
_cell.angle_alpha   90.00
_cell.angle_beta   90.00
_cell.angle_gamma   90.00
#
_symmetry.space_group_name_H-M   'P 1'
#
loop_
_entity.id
_entity.type
_entity.pdbx_description
1 polymer ?
#
loop_
_entity_poly.entity_id
_entity_poly.type
_entity_poly.pdbx_seq_one_letter_code
_entity_poly.pdbx_strand_id
1 'polypeptide(L)'
;MELMRIAGLPDDPLEAAAAFHSEQVAAIRAAATDLLLVFPAADYTHRGWRLAAVQMLARAKAPLRVNAVAGGSEASIAAAAEYLARAPGLTGQLISLDDAGAGAVIASRS
;
A
#
# COMPACT_ATOMS: atom_id res chain seq x y z
N MET A 1 -1.69 -13.60 2.55
CA MET A 1 -1.84 -12.18 2.18
C MET A 1 -1.68 -12.05 0.68
N GLU A 2 -2.60 -11.37 0.06
CA GLU A 2 -2.59 -11.17 -1.39
C GLU A 2 -1.95 -9.82 -1.73
N LEU A 3 -1.12 -9.76 -2.77
CA LEU A 3 -0.60 -8.50 -3.30
C LEU A 3 -1.54 -8.00 -4.39
N MET A 4 -1.90 -6.73 -4.32
CA MET A 4 -2.72 -6.10 -5.36
C MET A 4 -2.00 -4.88 -5.88
N ARG A 5 -1.58 -4.93 -7.14
CA ARG A 5 -0.84 -3.83 -7.75
C ARG A 5 -1.80 -2.78 -8.26
N ILE A 6 -1.51 -1.54 -7.91
CA ILE A 6 -2.31 -0.39 -8.31
C ILE A 6 -1.55 0.31 -9.43
N ALA A 7 -2.16 0.43 -10.60
CA ALA A 7 -1.51 1.02 -11.76
C ALA A 7 -2.51 1.83 -12.58
N GLY A 8 -2.00 2.66 -13.49
CA GLY A 8 -2.83 3.39 -14.43
C GLY A 8 -3.53 4.61 -13.85
N LEU A 9 -3.11 5.08 -12.67
CA LEU A 9 -3.70 6.28 -12.09
C LEU A 9 -3.10 7.54 -12.70
N PRO A 10 -3.89 8.64 -12.79
CA PRO A 10 -3.37 9.92 -13.27
C PRO A 10 -2.27 10.49 -12.38
N ASP A 11 -1.50 11.42 -12.92
CA ASP A 11 -0.41 12.06 -12.17
C ASP A 11 -0.92 13.07 -11.15
N ASP A 12 -2.04 13.71 -11.44
CA ASP A 12 -2.63 14.69 -10.52
C ASP A 12 -3.18 13.98 -9.27
N PRO A 13 -2.80 14.41 -8.07
CA PRO A 13 -3.21 13.69 -6.86
C PRO A 13 -4.73 13.62 -6.66
N LEU A 14 -5.45 14.69 -6.98
CA LEU A 14 -6.90 14.69 -6.81
C LEU A 14 -7.56 13.74 -7.79
N GLU A 15 -7.12 13.76 -9.05
CA GLU A 15 -7.63 12.85 -10.05
C GLU A 15 -7.24 11.40 -9.76
N ALA A 16 -6.03 11.18 -9.26
CA ALA A 16 -5.58 9.86 -8.89
C ALA A 16 -6.44 9.28 -7.77
N ALA A 17 -6.74 10.08 -6.75
CA ALA A 17 -7.60 9.65 -5.67
C ALA A 17 -8.99 9.29 -6.17
N ALA A 18 -9.56 10.11 -7.04
CA ALA A 18 -10.89 9.86 -7.61
C ALA A 18 -10.90 8.57 -8.43
N ALA A 19 -9.88 8.37 -9.28
CA ALA A 19 -9.78 7.16 -10.09
C ALA A 19 -9.59 5.91 -9.22
N PHE A 20 -8.77 6.00 -8.19
CA PHE A 20 -8.57 4.89 -7.26
C PHE A 20 -9.90 4.47 -6.63
N HIS A 21 -10.67 5.44 -6.13
CA HIS A 21 -11.93 5.14 -5.49
C HIS A 21 -12.99 4.59 -6.46
N SER A 22 -13.00 5.07 -7.70
CA SER A 22 -13.99 4.61 -8.67
C SER A 22 -13.63 3.27 -9.31
N GLU A 23 -12.32 2.97 -9.45
CA GLU A 23 -11.89 1.82 -10.25
C GLU A 23 -11.31 0.68 -9.43
N GLN A 24 -10.74 0.96 -8.25
CA GLN A 24 -10.00 -0.05 -7.49
C GLN A 24 -10.71 -0.48 -6.21
N VAL A 25 -11.42 0.40 -5.57
CA VAL A 25 -11.96 0.15 -4.24
C VAL A 25 -12.94 -1.02 -4.21
N ALA A 26 -13.75 -1.18 -5.24
CA ALA A 26 -14.71 -2.29 -5.27
C ALA A 26 -14.01 -3.65 -5.21
N ALA A 27 -12.93 -3.82 -5.99
CA ALA A 27 -12.17 -5.06 -5.99
C ALA A 27 -11.46 -5.29 -4.65
N ILE A 28 -10.94 -4.21 -4.06
CA ILE A 28 -10.28 -4.29 -2.76
C ILE A 28 -11.29 -4.74 -1.69
N ARG A 29 -12.48 -4.15 -1.70
CA ARG A 29 -13.50 -4.51 -0.73
C ARG A 29 -14.01 -5.95 -0.90
N ALA A 30 -13.99 -6.46 -2.12
CA ALA A 30 -14.45 -7.81 -2.42
C ALA A 30 -13.44 -8.88 -2.05
N ALA A 31 -12.18 -8.54 -1.85
CA ALA A 31 -11.15 -9.52 -1.52
C ALA A 31 -11.43 -10.17 -0.17
N ALA A 32 -11.17 -11.47 -0.08
CA ALA A 32 -11.49 -12.27 1.10
C ALA A 32 -10.30 -12.53 2.01
N THR A 33 -9.15 -11.94 1.71
CA THR A 33 -7.91 -12.16 2.48
C THR A 33 -7.31 -10.82 2.87
N ASP A 34 -6.30 -10.87 3.75
CA ASP A 34 -5.45 -9.71 4.01
C ASP A 34 -4.81 -9.24 2.70
N LEU A 35 -4.65 -7.94 2.56
CA LEU A 35 -4.13 -7.34 1.33
C LEU A 35 -2.90 -6.49 1.58
N LEU A 36 -1.98 -6.53 0.62
CA LEU A 36 -0.92 -5.55 0.49
C LEU A 36 -1.12 -4.84 -0.83
N LEU A 37 -1.48 -3.57 -0.78
CA LEU A 37 -1.62 -2.73 -1.97
C LEU A 37 -0.23 -2.25 -2.37
N VAL A 38 0.10 -2.36 -3.65
CA VAL A 38 1.40 -1.95 -4.16
C VAL A 38 1.20 -0.75 -5.08
N PHE A 39 1.46 0.44 -4.56
CA PHE A 39 1.39 1.68 -5.33
C PHE A 39 2.70 1.92 -6.07
N PRO A 40 2.66 2.54 -7.25
CA PRO A 40 3.89 2.97 -7.90
C PRO A 40 4.53 4.11 -7.13
N ALA A 41 5.81 4.35 -7.38
CA ALA A 41 6.50 5.50 -6.82
C ALA A 41 5.79 6.78 -7.28
N ALA A 42 5.72 7.76 -6.38
CA ALA A 42 5.11 9.05 -6.69
C ALA A 42 5.69 10.09 -5.74
N ASP A 43 5.50 11.36 -6.08
CA ASP A 43 5.99 12.41 -5.22
C ASP A 43 5.12 12.55 -3.96
N TYR A 44 5.55 13.41 -3.05
CA TYR A 44 4.92 13.54 -1.74
C TYR A 44 3.46 13.99 -1.79
N THR A 45 3.02 14.59 -2.90
CA THR A 45 1.65 15.08 -3.00
C THR A 45 0.61 13.95 -2.99
N HIS A 46 1.03 12.73 -3.31
CA HIS A 46 0.13 11.58 -3.29
C HIS A 46 0.02 10.91 -1.93
N ARG A 47 0.90 11.23 -0.99
CA ARG A 47 0.94 10.49 0.27
C ARG A 47 -0.35 10.63 1.08
N GLY A 48 -0.87 11.84 1.16
CA GLY A 48 -2.06 12.12 1.99
C GLY A 48 -3.27 11.31 1.58
N TRP A 49 -3.60 11.32 0.30
CA TRP A 49 -4.78 10.59 -0.15
C TRP A 49 -4.57 9.07 -0.08
N ARG A 50 -3.34 8.60 -0.35
CA ARG A 50 -3.04 7.17 -0.27
C ARG A 50 -3.16 6.67 1.16
N LEU A 51 -2.60 7.38 2.11
CA LEU A 51 -2.67 7.00 3.52
C LEU A 51 -4.11 6.99 4.01
N ALA A 52 -4.87 8.03 3.69
CA ALA A 52 -6.27 8.10 4.09
C ALA A 52 -7.06 6.93 3.52
N ALA A 53 -6.85 6.60 2.24
CA ALA A 53 -7.55 5.49 1.60
C ALA A 53 -7.21 4.15 2.27
N VAL A 54 -5.93 3.91 2.53
CA VAL A 54 -5.50 2.66 3.17
C VAL A 54 -6.11 2.54 4.57
N GLN A 55 -6.11 3.62 5.33
CA GLN A 55 -6.69 3.61 6.68
C GLN A 55 -8.20 3.36 6.64
N MET A 56 -8.90 3.97 5.70
CA MET A 56 -10.34 3.77 5.54
C MET A 56 -10.65 2.32 5.16
N LEU A 57 -9.88 1.77 4.23
CA LEU A 57 -10.05 0.38 3.80
C LEU A 57 -9.74 -0.60 4.92
N ALA A 58 -8.71 -0.31 5.70
CA ALA A 58 -8.35 -1.15 6.85
C ALA A 58 -9.49 -1.22 7.85
N ARG A 59 -10.14 -0.09 8.13
CA ARG A 59 -11.30 -0.07 9.02
C ARG A 59 -12.50 -0.80 8.41
N ALA A 60 -12.73 -0.58 7.13
CA ALA A 60 -13.90 -1.19 6.46
C ALA A 60 -13.79 -2.70 6.36
N LYS A 61 -12.57 -3.22 6.28
CA LYS A 61 -12.35 -4.66 6.09
C LYS A 61 -11.96 -5.40 7.35
N ALA A 62 -11.88 -4.72 8.49
CA ALA A 62 -11.52 -5.40 9.74
C ALA A 62 -12.44 -6.60 9.99
N PRO A 63 -11.95 -7.74 10.46
CA PRO A 63 -10.60 -8.00 10.96
C PRO A 63 -9.55 -8.33 9.91
N LEU A 64 -9.89 -8.32 8.62
CA LEU A 64 -8.88 -8.47 7.58
C LEU A 64 -7.99 -7.23 7.57
N ARG A 65 -6.70 -7.41 7.27
CA ARG A 65 -5.73 -6.35 7.28
C ARG A 65 -5.53 -5.78 5.89
N VAL A 66 -5.38 -4.46 5.81
CA VAL A 66 -5.04 -3.76 4.57
C VAL A 66 -3.86 -2.85 4.86
N ASN A 67 -2.75 -3.11 4.19
CA ASN A 67 -1.55 -2.28 4.25
C ASN A 67 -1.13 -1.93 2.83
N ALA A 68 -0.22 -0.99 2.68
CA ALA A 68 0.26 -0.60 1.38
C ALA A 68 1.74 -0.29 1.41
N VAL A 69 2.40 -0.50 0.27
CA VAL A 69 3.76 -0.02 0.02
C VAL A 69 3.72 0.88 -1.20
N ALA A 70 4.66 1.77 -1.31
CA ALA A 70 4.78 2.69 -2.44
C ALA A 70 6.19 2.68 -2.98
N GLY A 71 6.34 2.43 -4.27
CA GLY A 71 7.64 2.35 -4.94
C GLY A 71 8.35 1.04 -4.63
N GLY A 72 9.66 1.06 -4.84
CA GLY A 72 10.51 -0.09 -4.52
C GLY A 72 10.69 -1.07 -5.66
N SER A 73 11.72 -1.89 -5.50
CA SER A 73 11.98 -3.00 -6.41
C SER A 73 11.11 -4.20 -6.04
N GLU A 74 11.08 -5.19 -6.91
CA GLU A 74 10.37 -6.43 -6.58
C GLU A 74 10.92 -7.08 -5.32
N ALA A 75 12.24 -7.01 -5.12
CA ALA A 75 12.86 -7.56 -3.92
C ALA A 75 12.43 -6.81 -2.65
N SER A 76 12.37 -5.48 -2.71
CA SER A 76 11.96 -4.70 -1.54
C SER A 76 10.47 -4.87 -1.25
N ILE A 77 9.64 -5.00 -2.28
CA ILE A 77 8.23 -5.29 -2.10
C ILE A 77 8.04 -6.65 -1.44
N ALA A 78 8.78 -7.66 -1.90
CA ALA A 78 8.70 -8.98 -1.31
C ALA A 78 9.14 -8.99 0.15
N ALA A 79 10.21 -8.24 0.47
CA ALA A 79 10.68 -8.12 1.84
C ALA A 79 9.65 -7.45 2.75
N ALA A 80 9.00 -6.40 2.25
CA ALA A 80 7.95 -5.72 2.99
C ALA A 80 6.74 -6.64 3.22
N ALA A 81 6.37 -7.41 2.19
CA ALA A 81 5.27 -8.36 2.31
C ALA A 81 5.56 -9.41 3.38
N GLU A 82 6.78 -9.93 3.39
CA GLU A 82 7.19 -10.92 4.38
C GLU A 82 7.18 -10.33 5.79
N TYR A 83 7.68 -9.12 5.95
CA TYR A 83 7.66 -8.43 7.23
C TYR A 83 6.22 -8.25 7.74
N LEU A 84 5.33 -7.75 6.88
CA LEU A 84 3.94 -7.52 7.26
C LEU A 84 3.20 -8.83 7.56
N ALA A 85 3.53 -9.90 6.85
CA ALA A 85 2.92 -11.21 7.12
C ALA A 85 3.23 -11.69 8.54
N ARG A 86 4.41 -11.30 9.07
CA ARG A 86 4.83 -11.69 10.42
C ARG A 86 4.42 -10.67 11.49
N ALA A 87 3.74 -9.61 11.10
CA ALA A 87 3.34 -8.56 12.02
C ALA A 87 1.81 -8.45 12.04
N PRO A 88 1.11 -9.42 12.62
CA PRO A 88 -0.35 -9.51 12.50
C PRO A 88 -1.11 -8.34 13.12
N GLY A 89 -0.44 -7.54 13.95
CA GLY A 89 -1.08 -6.35 14.51
C GLY A 89 -1.04 -5.13 13.61
N LEU A 90 -0.33 -5.18 12.48
CA LEU A 90 -0.20 -4.02 11.60
C LEU A 90 -1.29 -4.02 10.53
N THR A 91 -2.04 -2.92 10.48
CA THR A 91 -3.02 -2.67 9.43
C THR A 91 -3.13 -1.15 9.26
N GLY A 92 -3.53 -0.72 8.07
CA GLY A 92 -3.65 0.72 7.78
C GLY A 92 -2.32 1.43 7.58
N GLN A 93 -1.25 0.71 7.31
CA GLN A 93 0.09 1.27 7.14
C GLN A 93 0.37 1.58 5.67
N LEU A 94 1.06 2.68 5.42
CA LEU A 94 1.60 3.00 4.11
C LEU A 94 3.10 3.17 4.25
N ILE A 95 3.86 2.27 3.63
CA ILE A 95 5.31 2.22 3.76
C ILE A 95 5.93 2.63 2.43
N SER A 96 6.72 3.71 2.44
CA SER A 96 7.47 4.12 1.25
C SER A 96 8.75 3.30 1.16
N LEU A 97 8.99 2.71 0.01
CA LEU A 97 10.18 1.90 -0.23
C LEU A 97 11.21 2.68 -1.04
N ASP A 98 12.46 2.49 -0.71
CA ASP A 98 13.57 3.13 -1.40
C ASP A 98 14.47 2.03 -1.97
N ASP A 99 14.53 1.94 -3.29
CA ASP A 99 15.31 0.89 -3.95
C ASP A 99 16.78 0.91 -3.59
N ALA A 100 17.36 2.10 -3.47
CA ALA A 100 18.79 2.22 -3.24
C ALA A 100 19.24 1.62 -1.92
N GLY A 101 18.33 1.59 -0.95
CA GLY A 101 18.66 1.05 0.36
C GLY A 101 17.47 0.39 1.01
N ALA A 102 16.63 -0.26 0.22
CA ALA A 102 15.36 -0.78 0.72
C ALA A 102 15.53 -1.65 1.96
N GLY A 103 16.43 -2.61 1.90
CA GLY A 103 16.70 -3.47 3.05
C GLY A 103 17.30 -2.71 4.21
N ALA A 104 18.28 -1.84 3.93
CA ALA A 104 18.95 -1.04 4.94
C ALA A 104 17.98 0.02 5.51
N VAL A 105 17.16 0.63 4.68
CA VAL A 105 16.20 1.64 5.12
C VAL A 105 15.19 1.02 6.07
N ILE A 106 14.64 -0.11 5.72
CA ILE A 106 13.71 -0.81 6.58
C ILE A 106 14.36 -1.16 7.92
N ALA A 107 15.56 -1.68 7.90
CA ALA A 107 16.28 -2.04 9.11
C ALA A 107 16.63 -0.81 9.95
N SER A 108 17.06 0.27 9.31
CA SER A 108 17.52 1.45 10.04
C SER A 108 16.39 2.30 10.61
N ARG A 109 15.20 2.15 10.11
CA ARG A 109 14.07 2.91 10.60
C ARG A 109 13.27 2.18 11.67
N SER A 110 13.61 0.98 11.88
CA SER A 110 12.97 0.16 12.91
C SER A 110 13.29 0.64 14.32
#